data_e37c8403578d712e77e3be002d702cab
#
_entry.id   e37c8403578d712e77e3be002d702cab
#
_cell.length_a   1.000
_cell.length_b   1.000
_cell.length_c   1.000
_cell.angle_alpha   90.00
_cell.angle_beta   90.00
_cell.angle_gamma   90.00
#
_symmetry.space_group_name_H-M   'P 1'
#
loop_
_entity.id
_entity.type
_entity.pdbx_description
1 polymer ?
#
loop_
_entity_poly.entity_id
_entity_poly.type
_entity_poly.pdbx_seq_one_letter_code
_entity_poly.pdbx_strand_id
1 'polypeptide(L)'
;MIYLYLFVSFLQVGMFSFGGGYAAMPLIQEQVVTIHHWLDISEFTDLVTISQMTPGPISINAATFVGIKIAGIPGAIVATGGCVLPSCVIVMIIAKVYLKYRKMGMLQGILNALRPAVIAMIASAGISILITAFWGNAAIKLINTNWSLMIIFVICFILLQKFKKNPIGVMVLAGIMKLGLSLIKK
;
A
#
# COMPACT_ATOMS: atom_id res chain seq x y z
N MET A 1 -0.66 -17.81 -25.36
CA MET A 1 0.64 -17.15 -25.05
C MET A 1 0.46 -15.95 -24.13
N ILE A 2 -0.56 -15.06 -24.33
CA ILE A 2 -0.73 -13.82 -23.52
C ILE A 2 -0.91 -14.06 -22.02
N TYR A 3 -1.67 -15.08 -21.64
CA TYR A 3 -1.88 -15.44 -20.22
C TYR A 3 -0.59 -15.85 -19.51
N LEU A 4 0.32 -16.54 -20.23
CA LEU A 4 1.62 -16.92 -19.67
C LEU A 4 2.49 -15.68 -19.41
N TYR A 5 2.52 -14.75 -20.36
CA TYR A 5 3.24 -13.49 -20.18
C TYR A 5 2.68 -12.67 -19.03
N LEU A 6 1.35 -12.52 -18.94
CA LEU A 6 0.70 -11.87 -17.80
C LEU A 6 1.07 -12.52 -16.47
N PHE A 7 1.00 -13.86 -16.41
CA PHE A 7 1.34 -14.60 -15.19
C PHE A 7 2.79 -14.37 -14.77
N VAL A 8 3.76 -14.55 -15.69
CA VAL A 8 5.20 -14.43 -15.39
C VAL A 8 5.57 -12.99 -15.02
N SER A 9 5.06 -12.00 -15.74
CA SER A 9 5.33 -10.58 -15.44
C SER A 9 4.82 -10.19 -14.04
N PHE A 10 3.59 -10.56 -13.70
CA PHE A 10 3.04 -10.25 -12.38
C PHE A 10 3.60 -11.16 -11.28
N LEU A 11 4.10 -12.36 -11.62
CA LEU A 11 4.86 -13.18 -10.67
C LEU A 11 6.18 -12.49 -10.29
N GLN A 12 6.88 -11.89 -11.26
CA GLN A 12 8.08 -11.10 -10.98
C GLN A 12 7.75 -9.86 -10.13
N VAL A 13 6.69 -9.13 -10.48
CA VAL A 13 6.22 -8.00 -9.66
C VAL A 13 5.92 -8.47 -8.23
N GLY A 14 5.18 -9.55 -8.04
CA GLY A 14 4.84 -10.10 -6.72
C GLY A 14 6.04 -10.59 -5.92
N MET A 15 7.08 -11.09 -6.60
CA MET A 15 8.31 -11.58 -5.96
C MET A 15 9.23 -10.44 -5.51
N PHE A 16 9.36 -9.38 -6.31
CA PHE A 16 10.30 -8.29 -6.08
C PHE A 16 9.68 -7.00 -5.50
N SER A 17 8.36 -6.97 -5.33
CA SER A 17 7.65 -5.84 -4.73
C SER A 17 7.80 -5.82 -3.21
N PHE A 18 9.02 -5.60 -2.72
CA PHE A 18 9.30 -5.45 -1.30
C PHE A 18 8.95 -4.03 -0.84
N GLY A 19 8.22 -3.91 0.28
CA GLY A 19 7.88 -2.61 0.88
C GLY A 19 6.49 -2.08 0.55
N GLY A 20 5.75 -2.71 -0.37
CA GLY A 20 4.36 -2.38 -0.72
C GLY A 20 4.17 -1.03 -1.43
N GLY A 21 2.95 -0.74 -1.84
CA GLY A 21 2.55 0.55 -2.37
C GLY A 21 3.40 1.04 -3.54
N TYR A 22 3.99 2.20 -3.37
CA TYR A 22 4.76 2.87 -4.41
C TYR A 22 6.06 2.18 -4.82
N ALA A 23 6.64 1.33 -3.96
CA ALA A 23 7.86 0.60 -4.30
C ALA A 23 7.67 -0.41 -5.45
N ALA A 24 6.44 -0.88 -5.66
CA ALA A 24 6.10 -1.75 -6.77
C ALA A 24 5.96 -1.03 -8.12
N MET A 25 5.73 0.29 -8.12
CA MET A 25 5.40 1.06 -9.32
C MET A 25 6.47 1.00 -10.41
N PRO A 26 7.78 1.18 -10.11
CA PRO A 26 8.81 1.08 -11.14
C PRO A 26 8.84 -0.31 -11.81
N LEU A 27 8.66 -1.38 -11.02
CA LEU A 27 8.63 -2.75 -11.56
C LEU A 27 7.39 -2.98 -12.44
N ILE A 28 6.23 -2.48 -12.03
CA ILE A 28 5.01 -2.57 -12.83
C ILE A 28 5.18 -1.80 -14.13
N GLN A 29 5.69 -0.56 -14.07
CA GLN A 29 5.94 0.26 -15.26
C GLN A 29 6.89 -0.42 -16.22
N GLU A 30 7.99 -0.98 -15.73
CA GLU A 30 8.95 -1.70 -16.55
C GLU A 30 8.31 -2.87 -17.28
N GLN A 31 7.53 -3.71 -16.59
CA GLN A 31 6.87 -4.87 -17.19
C GLN A 31 5.78 -4.45 -18.18
N VAL A 32 4.95 -3.48 -17.84
CA VAL A 32 3.71 -3.17 -18.58
C VAL A 32 3.94 -2.17 -19.72
N VAL A 33 4.85 -1.19 -19.52
CA VAL A 33 5.13 -0.14 -20.50
C VAL A 33 6.37 -0.48 -21.33
N THR A 34 7.49 -0.80 -20.65
CA THR A 34 8.79 -0.91 -21.34
C THR A 34 8.99 -2.26 -22.02
N ILE A 35 8.69 -3.37 -21.35
CA ILE A 35 8.98 -4.72 -21.88
C ILE A 35 7.89 -5.21 -22.81
N HIS A 36 6.64 -5.13 -22.34
CA HIS A 36 5.52 -5.74 -23.07
C HIS A 36 4.68 -4.74 -23.88
N HIS A 37 4.86 -3.43 -23.68
CA HIS A 37 4.09 -2.37 -24.36
C HIS A 37 2.57 -2.58 -24.29
N TRP A 38 2.08 -3.10 -23.15
CA TRP A 38 0.65 -3.33 -22.93
C TRP A 38 -0.12 -2.05 -22.62
N LEU A 39 0.56 -1.06 -22.04
CA LEU A 39 0.04 0.26 -21.77
C LEU A 39 1.01 1.33 -22.26
N ASP A 40 0.50 2.47 -22.67
CA ASP A 40 1.31 3.66 -22.82
C ASP A 40 1.51 4.40 -21.47
N ILE A 41 2.31 5.46 -21.46
CA ILE A 41 2.60 6.21 -20.24
C ILE A 41 1.36 6.90 -19.67
N SER A 42 0.43 7.37 -20.53
CA SER A 42 -0.79 8.03 -20.08
C SER A 42 -1.72 7.03 -19.39
N GLU A 43 -1.91 5.87 -20.00
CA GLU A 43 -2.70 4.77 -19.45
C GLU A 43 -2.09 4.21 -18.15
N PHE A 44 -0.76 4.20 -18.05
CA PHE A 44 -0.08 3.82 -16.80
C PHE A 44 -0.36 4.84 -15.69
N THR A 45 -0.45 6.12 -16.01
CA THR A 45 -0.82 7.16 -15.04
C THR A 45 -2.26 6.98 -14.55
N ASP A 46 -3.19 6.61 -15.44
CA ASP A 46 -4.56 6.28 -15.07
C ASP A 46 -4.62 5.03 -14.17
N LEU A 47 -3.86 3.99 -14.52
CA LEU A 47 -3.71 2.78 -13.69
C LEU A 47 -3.25 3.12 -12.28
N VAL A 48 -2.22 3.98 -12.15
CA VAL A 48 -1.71 4.43 -10.85
C VAL A 48 -2.81 5.11 -10.06
N THR A 49 -3.52 6.03 -10.68
CA THR A 49 -4.60 6.79 -10.04
C THR A 49 -5.73 5.86 -9.57
N ILE A 50 -6.21 4.97 -10.42
CA ILE A 50 -7.26 4.00 -10.09
C ILE A 50 -6.81 3.05 -8.98
N SER A 51 -5.55 2.56 -9.05
CA SER A 51 -5.01 1.65 -8.05
C SER A 51 -4.88 2.29 -6.67
N GLN A 52 -4.68 3.61 -6.60
CA GLN A 52 -4.65 4.35 -5.34
C GLN A 52 -6.04 4.64 -4.76
N MET A 53 -7.04 4.82 -5.63
CA MET A 53 -8.42 5.04 -5.19
C MET A 53 -9.11 3.74 -4.77
N THR A 54 -8.64 2.60 -5.26
CA THR A 54 -9.20 1.28 -4.94
C THR A 54 -8.60 0.77 -3.63
N PRO A 55 -9.41 0.36 -2.65
CA PRO A 55 -8.89 -0.19 -1.40
C PRO A 55 -8.19 -1.53 -1.65
N GLY A 56 -6.92 -1.64 -1.21
CA GLY A 56 -6.11 -2.84 -1.36
C GLY A 56 -4.66 -2.55 -1.76
N PRO A 57 -3.82 -3.60 -1.87
CA PRO A 57 -2.44 -3.46 -2.34
C PRO A 57 -2.40 -2.97 -3.79
N ILE A 58 -1.62 -1.91 -4.04
CA ILE A 58 -1.51 -1.28 -5.36
C ILE A 58 -1.08 -2.30 -6.42
N SER A 59 -0.14 -3.19 -6.12
CA SER A 59 0.32 -4.22 -7.05
C SER A 59 -0.79 -5.20 -7.47
N ILE A 60 -1.70 -5.56 -6.57
CA ILE A 60 -2.85 -6.42 -6.86
C ILE A 60 -3.87 -5.67 -7.70
N ASN A 61 -4.17 -4.41 -7.36
CA ASN A 61 -5.09 -3.58 -8.13
C ASN A 61 -4.57 -3.35 -9.55
N ALA A 62 -3.26 -3.07 -9.70
CA ALA A 62 -2.61 -2.93 -10.99
C ALA A 62 -2.64 -4.23 -11.80
N ALA A 63 -2.35 -5.38 -11.18
CA ALA A 63 -2.42 -6.69 -11.84
C ALA A 63 -3.83 -6.97 -12.37
N THR A 64 -4.84 -6.69 -11.58
CA THR A 64 -6.25 -6.86 -11.97
C THR A 64 -6.62 -5.94 -13.13
N PHE A 65 -6.24 -4.66 -13.07
CA PHE A 65 -6.52 -3.67 -14.11
C PHE A 65 -5.87 -4.06 -15.45
N VAL A 66 -4.57 -4.34 -15.44
CA VAL A 66 -3.83 -4.75 -16.64
C VAL A 66 -4.39 -6.06 -17.20
N GLY A 67 -4.66 -7.03 -16.32
CA GLY A 67 -5.24 -8.31 -16.71
C GLY A 67 -6.60 -8.15 -17.41
N ILE A 68 -7.48 -7.30 -16.88
CA ILE A 68 -8.80 -7.01 -17.50
C ILE A 68 -8.58 -6.36 -18.87
N LYS A 69 -7.70 -5.38 -18.95
CA LYS A 69 -7.48 -4.63 -20.19
C LYS A 69 -6.93 -5.50 -21.31
N ILE A 70 -6.02 -6.40 -21.00
CA ILE A 70 -5.30 -7.21 -22.01
C ILE A 70 -6.05 -8.46 -22.42
N ALA A 71 -6.69 -9.15 -21.48
CA ALA A 71 -7.30 -10.46 -21.72
C ALA A 71 -8.64 -10.65 -20.96
N GLY A 72 -9.32 -9.56 -20.57
CA GLY A 72 -10.60 -9.61 -19.89
C GLY A 72 -10.53 -10.27 -18.50
N ILE A 73 -11.65 -10.80 -18.04
CA ILE A 73 -11.77 -11.42 -16.71
C ILE A 73 -10.76 -12.57 -16.50
N PRO A 74 -10.55 -13.50 -17.45
CA PRO A 74 -9.53 -14.54 -17.29
C PRO A 74 -8.12 -13.96 -17.12
N GLY A 75 -7.80 -12.88 -17.87
CA GLY A 75 -6.53 -12.18 -17.73
C GLY A 75 -6.33 -11.59 -16.34
N ALA A 76 -7.37 -11.01 -15.75
CA ALA A 76 -7.33 -10.49 -14.38
C ALA A 76 -7.04 -11.60 -13.35
N ILE A 77 -7.69 -12.75 -13.47
CA ILE A 77 -7.48 -13.89 -12.57
C ILE A 77 -6.04 -14.37 -12.65
N VAL A 78 -5.52 -14.53 -13.88
CA VAL A 78 -4.15 -15.01 -14.13
C VAL A 78 -3.10 -14.02 -13.63
N ALA A 79 -3.24 -12.74 -13.94
CA ALA A 79 -2.31 -11.69 -13.49
C ALA A 79 -2.30 -11.53 -11.98
N THR A 80 -3.48 -11.47 -11.36
CA THR A 80 -3.61 -11.36 -9.89
C THR A 80 -3.09 -12.62 -9.20
N GLY A 81 -3.39 -13.81 -9.74
CA GLY A 81 -2.84 -15.08 -9.26
C GLY A 81 -1.32 -15.11 -9.30
N GLY A 82 -0.72 -14.65 -10.40
CA GLY A 82 0.72 -14.49 -10.53
C GLY A 82 1.32 -13.57 -9.47
N CYS A 83 0.69 -12.44 -9.22
CA CYS A 83 1.15 -11.46 -8.23
C CYS A 83 1.10 -11.99 -6.79
N VAL A 84 0.07 -12.73 -6.43
CA VAL A 84 -0.16 -13.23 -5.06
C VAL A 84 0.60 -14.52 -4.76
N LEU A 85 0.81 -15.38 -5.76
CA LEU A 85 1.38 -16.72 -5.59
C LEU A 85 2.73 -16.74 -4.89
N PRO A 86 3.73 -15.89 -5.25
CA PRO A 86 5.04 -15.90 -4.58
C PRO A 86 4.92 -15.61 -3.09
N SER A 87 4.12 -14.62 -2.72
CA SER A 87 3.88 -14.24 -1.33
C SER A 87 3.24 -15.38 -0.54
N CYS A 88 2.25 -16.05 -1.12
CA CYS A 88 1.61 -17.21 -0.50
C CYS A 88 2.60 -18.35 -0.27
N VAL A 89 3.43 -18.68 -1.27
CA VAL A 89 4.44 -19.75 -1.16
C VAL A 89 5.46 -19.42 -0.07
N ILE A 90 6.00 -18.19 -0.07
CA ILE A 90 7.00 -17.76 0.92
C ILE A 90 6.41 -17.82 2.33
N VAL A 91 5.20 -17.27 2.53
CA VAL A 91 4.54 -17.28 3.84
C VAL A 91 4.25 -18.71 4.33
N MET A 92 3.81 -19.60 3.44
CA MET A 92 3.57 -21.01 3.81
C MET A 92 4.85 -21.72 4.22
N ILE A 93 5.98 -21.49 3.51
CA ILE A 93 7.29 -22.06 3.85
C ILE A 93 7.73 -21.52 5.21
N ILE A 94 7.68 -20.21 5.41
CA ILE A 94 8.07 -19.58 6.68
C ILE A 94 7.19 -20.10 7.83
N ALA A 95 5.87 -20.19 7.63
CA ALA A 95 4.96 -20.70 8.64
C ALA A 95 5.29 -22.16 9.03
N LYS A 96 5.58 -23.02 8.04
CA LYS A 96 5.98 -24.42 8.29
C LYS A 96 7.28 -24.51 9.07
N VAL A 97 8.28 -23.71 8.69
CA VAL A 97 9.56 -23.63 9.40
C VAL A 97 9.35 -23.10 10.82
N TYR A 98 8.57 -22.04 10.98
CA TYR A 98 8.23 -21.47 12.28
C TYR A 98 7.56 -22.49 13.20
N LEU A 99 6.52 -23.17 12.73
CA LEU A 99 5.82 -24.19 13.54
C LEU A 99 6.73 -25.33 13.99
N LYS A 100 7.68 -25.74 13.12
CA LYS A 100 8.66 -26.80 13.45
C LYS A 100 9.67 -26.34 14.50
N TYR A 101 10.16 -25.09 14.40
CA TYR A 101 11.29 -24.61 15.20
C TYR A 101 10.90 -23.57 16.27
N ARG A 102 9.62 -23.27 16.49
CA ARG A 102 9.14 -22.23 17.41
C ARG A 102 9.60 -22.35 18.85
N LYS A 103 10.01 -23.56 19.28
CA LYS A 103 10.51 -23.81 20.64
C LYS A 103 12.03 -23.57 20.78
N MET A 104 12.75 -23.32 19.70
CA MET A 104 14.17 -23.04 19.74
C MET A 104 14.44 -21.61 20.23
N GLY A 105 15.28 -21.46 21.25
CA GLY A 105 15.63 -20.15 21.81
C GLY A 105 16.24 -19.19 20.79
N MET A 106 17.03 -19.72 19.85
CA MET A 106 17.62 -18.93 18.77
C MET A 106 16.56 -18.27 17.89
N LEU A 107 15.50 -18.98 17.48
CA LEU A 107 14.42 -18.40 16.67
C LEU A 107 13.65 -17.34 17.45
N GLN A 108 13.39 -17.60 18.73
CA GLN A 108 12.77 -16.63 19.63
C GLN A 108 13.63 -15.35 19.78
N GLY A 109 14.96 -15.53 19.88
CA GLY A 109 15.90 -14.41 19.93
C GLY A 109 15.83 -13.53 18.66
N ILE A 110 15.84 -14.15 17.47
CA ILE A 110 15.71 -13.45 16.18
C ILE A 110 14.39 -12.69 16.11
N LEU A 111 13.27 -13.33 16.45
CA LEU A 111 11.97 -12.68 16.42
C LEU A 111 11.86 -11.51 17.39
N ASN A 112 12.43 -11.65 18.59
CA ASN A 112 12.46 -10.57 19.57
C ASN A 112 13.34 -9.39 19.09
N ALA A 113 14.44 -9.66 18.40
CA ALA A 113 15.29 -8.62 17.81
C ALA A 113 14.62 -7.90 16.63
N LEU A 114 13.73 -8.57 15.89
CA LEU A 114 12.99 -7.96 14.77
C LEU A 114 11.85 -7.06 15.23
N ARG A 115 11.27 -7.27 16.42
CA ARG A 115 10.14 -6.47 16.92
C ARG A 115 10.42 -4.95 16.95
N PRO A 116 11.55 -4.48 17.51
CA PRO A 116 11.84 -3.05 17.51
C PRO A 116 12.03 -2.49 16.11
N ALA A 117 12.61 -3.26 15.18
CA ALA A 117 12.76 -2.85 13.79
C ALA A 117 11.39 -2.62 13.11
N VAL A 118 10.44 -3.53 13.30
CA VAL A 118 9.07 -3.38 12.77
C VAL A 118 8.38 -2.15 13.37
N ILE A 119 8.51 -1.93 14.68
CA ILE A 119 7.95 -0.75 15.35
C ILE A 119 8.56 0.54 14.77
N ALA A 120 9.88 0.57 14.55
CA ALA A 120 10.56 1.71 13.97
C ALA A 120 10.10 1.99 12.53
N MET A 121 9.89 0.94 11.71
CA MET A 121 9.36 1.08 10.35
C MET A 121 7.93 1.64 10.34
N ILE A 122 7.06 1.15 11.23
CA ILE A 122 5.69 1.66 11.36
C ILE A 122 5.70 3.13 11.81
N ALA A 123 6.54 3.47 12.79
CA ALA A 123 6.67 4.85 13.25
C ALA A 123 7.19 5.78 12.15
N SER A 124 8.21 5.35 11.41
CA SER A 124 8.75 6.10 10.26
C SER A 124 7.70 6.34 9.18
N ALA A 125 6.93 5.31 8.82
CA ALA A 125 5.83 5.44 7.87
C ALA A 125 4.75 6.41 8.39
N GLY A 126 4.38 6.32 9.66
CA GLY A 126 3.43 7.24 10.30
C GLY A 126 3.90 8.69 10.25
N ILE A 127 5.17 8.94 10.57
CA ILE A 127 5.77 10.28 10.48
C ILE A 127 5.76 10.79 9.04
N SER A 128 6.11 9.97 8.06
CA SER A 128 6.09 10.34 6.64
C SER A 128 4.69 10.75 6.18
N ILE A 129 3.65 10.00 6.58
CA ILE A 129 2.25 10.33 6.29
C ILE A 129 1.87 11.66 6.93
N LEU A 130 2.25 11.90 8.19
CA LEU A 130 1.98 13.17 8.87
C LEU A 130 2.66 14.36 8.21
N ILE A 131 3.92 14.20 7.81
CA ILE A 131 4.66 15.25 7.08
C ILE A 131 3.94 15.58 5.77
N THR A 132 3.58 14.57 4.99
CA THR A 132 2.87 14.75 3.73
C THR A 132 1.48 15.39 3.94
N ALA A 133 0.76 15.01 4.98
CA ALA A 133 -0.56 15.57 5.30
C ALA A 133 -0.50 17.04 5.74
N PHE A 134 0.54 17.44 6.51
CA PHE A 134 0.62 18.79 7.09
C PHE A 134 1.33 19.79 6.18
N TRP A 135 2.33 19.36 5.41
CA TRP A 135 3.16 20.23 4.57
C TRP A 135 3.06 19.91 3.06
N GLY A 136 2.50 18.75 2.69
CA GLY A 136 2.48 18.30 1.30
C GLY A 136 3.89 18.18 0.73
N ASN A 137 4.12 18.81 -0.44
CA ASN A 137 5.45 18.89 -1.08
C ASN A 137 6.21 20.18 -0.73
N ALA A 138 5.68 21.01 0.18
CA ALA A 138 6.32 22.26 0.59
C ALA A 138 7.40 22.02 1.66
N ALA A 139 8.33 22.99 1.80
CA ALA A 139 9.31 22.94 2.87
C ALA A 139 8.63 22.96 4.25
N ILE A 140 9.18 22.22 5.20
CA ILE A 140 8.70 22.13 6.58
C ILE A 140 8.90 23.49 7.26
N LYS A 141 7.90 24.37 7.15
CA LYS A 141 7.86 25.68 7.80
C LYS A 141 6.49 25.89 8.46
N LEU A 142 6.46 26.55 9.60
CA LEU A 142 5.22 26.84 10.34
C LEU A 142 4.18 27.62 9.51
N ILE A 143 4.65 28.48 8.60
CA ILE A 143 3.80 29.27 7.71
C ILE A 143 3.04 28.40 6.70
N ASN A 144 3.65 27.27 6.26
CA ASN A 144 3.07 26.37 5.27
C ASN A 144 2.26 25.23 5.90
N THR A 145 2.09 25.24 7.21
CA THR A 145 1.42 24.16 7.94
C THR A 145 -0.09 24.23 7.76
N ASN A 146 -0.68 23.10 7.42
CA ASN A 146 -2.13 22.98 7.26
C ASN A 146 -2.81 22.84 8.63
N TRP A 147 -3.00 23.94 9.34
CA TRP A 147 -3.56 24.00 10.70
C TRP A 147 -4.91 23.29 10.83
N SER A 148 -5.72 23.34 9.77
CA SER A 148 -7.01 22.64 9.74
C SER A 148 -6.86 21.14 9.89
N LEU A 149 -5.88 20.55 9.18
CA LEU A 149 -5.61 19.11 9.25
C LEU A 149 -4.97 18.72 10.58
N MET A 150 -4.12 19.58 11.15
CA MET A 150 -3.51 19.34 12.45
C MET A 150 -4.57 19.27 13.56
N ILE A 151 -5.53 20.18 13.57
CA ILE A 151 -6.64 20.19 14.54
C ILE A 151 -7.49 18.92 14.39
N ILE A 152 -7.87 18.55 13.17
CA ILE A 152 -8.63 17.32 12.90
C ILE A 152 -7.84 16.09 13.38
N PHE A 153 -6.54 16.04 13.13
CA PHE A 153 -5.69 14.94 13.58
C PHE A 153 -5.70 14.80 15.10
N VAL A 154 -5.51 15.90 15.83
CA VAL A 154 -5.51 15.89 17.31
C VAL A 154 -6.85 15.40 17.85
N ILE A 155 -7.97 15.91 17.31
CA ILE A 155 -9.31 15.49 17.72
C ILE A 155 -9.51 14.00 17.49
N CYS A 156 -9.19 13.51 16.28
CA CYS A 156 -9.32 12.09 15.92
C CYS A 156 -8.40 11.20 16.78
N PHE A 157 -7.18 11.65 17.06
CA PHE A 157 -6.24 10.93 17.92
C PHE A 157 -6.79 10.78 19.35
N ILE A 158 -7.34 11.84 19.93
CA ILE A 158 -7.97 11.80 21.27
C ILE A 158 -9.18 10.86 21.26
N LEU A 159 -10.02 10.92 20.21
CA LEU A 159 -11.19 10.05 20.09
C LEU A 159 -10.79 8.56 20.02
N LEU A 160 -9.75 8.23 19.30
CA LEU A 160 -9.24 6.86 19.19
C LEU A 160 -8.59 6.40 20.51
N GLN A 161 -7.74 7.24 21.11
CA GLN A 161 -6.91 6.86 22.25
C GLN A 161 -7.74 6.84 23.56
N LYS A 162 -8.49 7.90 23.82
CA LYS A 162 -9.24 8.08 25.08
C LYS A 162 -10.62 7.40 25.06
N PHE A 163 -11.34 7.56 23.97
CA PHE A 163 -12.72 7.05 23.85
C PHE A 163 -12.82 5.68 23.19
N LYS A 164 -11.71 5.11 22.70
CA LYS A 164 -11.64 3.77 22.06
C LYS A 164 -12.77 3.55 21.04
N LYS A 165 -13.16 4.60 20.30
CA LYS A 165 -14.21 4.54 19.28
C LYS A 165 -13.74 3.74 18.07
N ASN A 166 -14.70 3.22 17.30
CA ASN A 166 -14.42 2.46 16.10
C ASN A 166 -13.62 3.33 15.10
N PRO A 167 -12.44 2.88 14.62
CA PRO A 167 -11.60 3.64 13.69
C PRO A 167 -12.35 4.08 12.43
N ILE A 168 -13.24 3.24 11.87
CA ILE A 168 -14.02 3.57 10.67
C ILE A 168 -14.93 4.79 10.93
N GLY A 169 -15.60 4.83 12.08
CA GLY A 169 -16.45 5.97 12.46
C GLY A 169 -15.65 7.27 12.63
N VAL A 170 -14.43 7.18 13.19
CA VAL A 170 -13.54 8.33 13.32
C VAL A 170 -13.03 8.82 11.96
N MET A 171 -12.75 7.92 11.01
CA MET A 171 -12.37 8.28 9.65
C MET A 171 -13.49 9.03 8.92
N VAL A 172 -14.74 8.53 9.00
CA VAL A 172 -15.90 9.21 8.41
C VAL A 172 -16.10 10.59 9.02
N LEU A 173 -15.98 10.70 10.34
CA LEU A 173 -16.10 11.98 11.06
C LEU A 173 -15.01 12.97 10.62
N ALA A 174 -13.76 12.52 10.48
CA ALA A 174 -12.66 13.33 9.96
C ALA A 174 -12.94 13.87 8.56
N GLY A 175 -13.50 13.02 7.68
CA GLY A 175 -13.92 13.42 6.32
C GLY A 175 -14.99 14.51 6.33
N ILE A 176 -16.04 14.35 7.15
CA ILE A 176 -17.12 15.34 7.31
C ILE A 176 -16.57 16.67 7.87
N MET A 177 -15.71 16.62 8.88
CA MET A 177 -15.07 17.81 9.45
C MET A 177 -14.23 18.56 8.41
N LYS A 178 -13.48 17.82 7.57
CA LYS A 178 -12.67 18.42 6.50
C LYS A 178 -13.54 19.09 5.45
N LEU A 179 -14.64 18.46 5.03
CA LEU A 179 -15.60 19.03 4.08
C LEU A 179 -16.25 20.31 4.65
N GLY A 180 -16.71 20.27 5.91
CA GLY A 180 -17.28 21.43 6.59
C GLY A 180 -16.32 22.62 6.64
N LEU A 181 -15.06 22.38 7.02
CA LEU A 181 -14.03 23.43 7.04
C LEU A 181 -13.69 23.96 5.64
N SER A 182 -13.80 23.12 4.61
CA SER A 182 -13.58 23.55 3.22
C SER A 182 -14.70 24.46 2.73
N LEU A 183 -15.95 24.23 3.14
CA LEU A 183 -17.11 25.05 2.79
C LEU A 183 -17.11 26.43 3.49
N ILE A 184 -16.61 26.48 4.72
CA ILE A 184 -16.51 27.74 5.48
C ILE A 184 -15.37 28.63 4.98
N LYS A 185 -14.34 28.04 4.36
CA LYS A 185 -13.14 28.77 3.89
C LYS A 185 -13.27 29.29 2.44
N LYS A 186 -14.41 29.06 1.80
CA LYS A 186 -14.74 29.56 0.46
C LYS A 186 -15.58 30.83 0.59
#